data_a4fbd94c764df851d5fc03e6588a2991
#
_entry.id   a4fbd94c764df851d5fc03e6588a2991
#
_cell.length_a   1.000
_cell.length_b   1.000
_cell.length_c   1.000
_cell.angle_alpha   90.00
_cell.angle_beta   90.00
_cell.angle_gamma   90.00
#
_symmetry.space_group_name_H-M   'P 1'
#
loop_
_entity.id
_entity.type
_entity.pdbx_description
1 polymer ?
#
loop_
_entity_poly.entity_id
_entity_poly.type
_entity_poly.pdbx_seq_one_letter_code
_entity_poly.pdbx_strand_id
1 'polypeptide(L)'
;MTQPSVLITGCSSGIGRALADVFQQAGYQVWATARKAEDLTALSEAGFNAVQLDVNDGLGLGQLAERLKAEIGGLDVLINNAGYGAMGPLLDGGVEAMRKQFETNVFSLIGVTRALFPLLRQNKGLVVNIGSVSGVLVTPFAGAYCASKAAVHALTDALRLELAPFAIEVMEVQPGAIASSFGANASEQAEQLIDEASPWWPIRDGIRARARASQDNPTPTSHFARNLLAAVQSKSRPNLIRLGNGSRSMPLLAALVPKRLMESILKKRFGLNRSL
;
A
#
# COMPACT_ATOMS: atom_id res chain seq x y z
N MET A 1 -19.07 -12.67 -23.16
CA MET A 1 -18.20 -12.75 -21.98
C MET A 1 -18.58 -11.60 -21.08
N THR A 2 -18.79 -11.85 -19.80
CA THR A 2 -19.07 -10.78 -18.82
C THR A 2 -17.83 -9.90 -18.66
N GLN A 3 -18.01 -8.60 -18.50
CA GLN A 3 -16.93 -7.64 -18.27
C GLN A 3 -16.19 -8.01 -16.97
N PRO A 4 -14.86 -8.13 -16.96
CA PRO A 4 -14.12 -8.46 -15.74
C PRO A 4 -14.25 -7.33 -14.71
N SER A 5 -14.30 -7.69 -13.44
CA SER A 5 -14.50 -6.76 -12.32
C SER A 5 -13.22 -6.58 -11.50
N VAL A 6 -12.98 -5.35 -11.01
CA VAL A 6 -11.90 -5.05 -10.07
C VAL A 6 -12.39 -4.14 -8.94
N LEU A 7 -12.07 -4.50 -7.71
CA LEU A 7 -12.22 -3.59 -6.56
C LEU A 7 -10.84 -3.10 -6.11
N ILE A 8 -10.71 -1.77 -5.95
CA ILE A 8 -9.48 -1.13 -5.54
C ILE A 8 -9.75 -0.29 -4.29
N THR A 9 -9.00 -0.54 -3.23
CA THR A 9 -9.13 0.24 -2.00
C THR A 9 -8.25 1.49 -2.04
N GLY A 10 -8.76 2.64 -1.57
CA GLY A 10 -8.00 3.89 -1.46
C GLY A 10 -7.73 4.58 -2.80
N CYS A 11 -8.78 4.94 -3.54
CA CYS A 11 -8.70 5.53 -4.88
C CYS A 11 -8.81 7.06 -4.92
N SER A 12 -8.82 7.76 -3.77
CA SER A 12 -8.89 9.23 -3.74
C SER A 12 -7.73 9.90 -4.47
N SER A 13 -6.54 9.28 -4.50
CA SER A 13 -5.35 9.83 -5.14
C SER A 13 -4.28 8.76 -5.42
N GLY A 14 -3.14 9.18 -5.99
CA GLY A 14 -1.92 8.38 -6.06
C GLY A 14 -2.07 7.07 -6.83
N ILE A 15 -1.54 5.98 -6.27
CA ILE A 15 -1.51 4.66 -6.91
C ILE A 15 -2.92 4.14 -7.16
N GLY A 16 -3.82 4.23 -6.16
CA GLY A 16 -5.18 3.70 -6.27
C GLY A 16 -5.98 4.38 -7.39
N ARG A 17 -5.88 5.70 -7.51
CA ARG A 17 -6.54 6.45 -8.59
C ARG A 17 -5.97 6.07 -9.96
N ALA A 18 -4.66 6.03 -10.11
CA ALA A 18 -4.02 5.66 -11.37
C ALA A 18 -4.33 4.20 -11.79
N LEU A 19 -4.48 3.29 -10.82
CA LEU A 19 -4.94 1.93 -11.08
C LEU A 19 -6.39 1.93 -11.57
N ALA A 20 -7.29 2.68 -10.92
CA ALA A 20 -8.68 2.77 -11.35
C ALA A 20 -8.80 3.24 -12.81
N ASP A 21 -8.07 4.31 -13.17
CA ASP A 21 -8.04 4.85 -14.53
C ASP A 21 -7.56 3.80 -15.56
N VAL A 22 -6.46 3.10 -15.27
CA VAL A 22 -5.85 2.13 -16.20
C VAL A 22 -6.69 0.86 -16.35
N PHE A 23 -7.28 0.36 -15.25
CA PHE A 23 -8.16 -0.81 -15.31
C PHE A 23 -9.47 -0.50 -16.07
N GLN A 24 -10.05 0.69 -15.89
CA GLN A 24 -11.23 1.11 -16.64
C GLN A 24 -10.92 1.20 -18.15
N GLN A 25 -9.78 1.81 -18.54
CA GLN A 25 -9.33 1.88 -19.93
C GLN A 25 -9.11 0.48 -20.54
N ALA A 26 -8.76 -0.50 -19.73
CA ALA A 26 -8.60 -1.89 -20.13
C ALA A 26 -9.91 -2.68 -20.16
N GLY A 27 -11.06 -2.03 -19.93
CA GLY A 27 -12.40 -2.63 -20.02
C GLY A 27 -12.87 -3.34 -18.77
N TYR A 28 -12.25 -3.11 -17.61
CA TYR A 28 -12.75 -3.63 -16.33
C TYR A 28 -13.91 -2.80 -15.80
N GLN A 29 -14.87 -3.44 -15.14
CA GLN A 29 -15.81 -2.78 -14.26
C GLN A 29 -15.08 -2.43 -12.95
N VAL A 30 -14.78 -1.13 -12.75
CA VAL A 30 -13.97 -0.68 -11.62
C VAL A 30 -14.84 -0.23 -10.46
N TRP A 31 -14.61 -0.85 -9.30
CA TRP A 31 -15.15 -0.46 -8.00
C TRP A 31 -14.04 0.28 -7.24
N ALA A 32 -14.18 1.61 -7.15
CA ALA A 32 -13.18 2.48 -6.57
C ALA A 32 -13.65 2.97 -5.19
N THR A 33 -12.86 2.72 -4.12
CA THR A 33 -13.25 3.14 -2.79
C THR A 33 -12.50 4.36 -2.30
N ALA A 34 -13.17 5.24 -1.57
CA ALA A 34 -12.59 6.36 -0.85
C ALA A 34 -13.33 6.60 0.47
N ARG A 35 -12.70 7.28 1.43
CA ARG A 35 -13.31 7.55 2.75
C ARG A 35 -14.19 8.80 2.75
N LYS A 36 -13.75 9.85 2.06
CA LYS A 36 -14.40 11.17 2.08
C LYS A 36 -15.45 11.27 0.97
N ALA A 37 -16.58 11.89 1.27
CA ALA A 37 -17.65 12.10 0.31
C ALA A 37 -17.22 12.93 -0.91
N GLU A 38 -16.36 13.93 -0.70
CA GLU A 38 -15.79 14.77 -1.78
C GLU A 38 -14.99 13.96 -2.81
N ASP A 39 -14.23 12.95 -2.37
CA ASP A 39 -13.49 12.06 -3.25
C ASP A 39 -14.42 11.17 -4.09
N LEU A 40 -15.60 10.79 -3.54
CA LEU A 40 -16.56 9.94 -4.24
C LEU A 40 -17.19 10.65 -5.44
N THR A 41 -17.47 11.95 -5.33
CA THR A 41 -17.97 12.73 -6.44
C THR A 41 -17.01 12.69 -7.63
N ALA A 42 -15.72 12.97 -7.37
CA ALA A 42 -14.69 12.94 -8.40
C ALA A 42 -14.47 11.53 -9.00
N LEU A 43 -14.67 10.46 -8.20
CA LEU A 43 -14.60 9.08 -8.69
C LEU A 43 -15.84 8.74 -9.56
N SER A 44 -17.02 9.16 -9.17
CA SER A 44 -18.26 8.92 -9.93
C SER A 44 -18.27 9.69 -11.26
N GLU A 45 -17.83 10.96 -11.25
CA GLU A 45 -17.68 11.78 -12.45
C GLU A 45 -16.68 11.18 -13.46
N ALA A 46 -15.66 10.48 -12.95
CA ALA A 46 -14.71 9.72 -13.79
C ALA A 46 -15.29 8.40 -14.32
N GLY A 47 -16.54 8.04 -13.97
CA GLY A 47 -17.24 6.86 -14.45
C GLY A 47 -16.92 5.56 -13.70
N PHE A 48 -16.38 5.64 -12.49
CA PHE A 48 -16.18 4.46 -11.63
C PHE A 48 -17.43 4.15 -10.80
N ASN A 49 -17.59 2.88 -10.40
CA ASN A 49 -18.51 2.53 -9.32
C ASN A 49 -17.90 2.98 -7.99
N ALA A 50 -18.13 4.24 -7.63
CA ALA A 50 -17.57 4.83 -6.43
C ALA A 50 -18.28 4.29 -5.17
N VAL A 51 -17.49 3.92 -4.16
CA VAL A 51 -17.99 3.39 -2.89
C VAL A 51 -17.32 4.11 -1.73
N GLN A 52 -18.14 4.63 -0.81
CA GLN A 52 -17.63 5.13 0.45
C GLN A 52 -17.23 3.95 1.33
N LEU A 53 -15.96 3.92 1.73
CA LEU A 53 -15.42 2.86 2.57
C LEU A 53 -14.26 3.36 3.41
N ASP A 54 -14.38 3.24 4.73
CA ASP A 54 -13.21 3.10 5.60
C ASP A 54 -12.88 1.61 5.67
N VAL A 55 -11.68 1.25 5.25
CA VAL A 55 -11.22 -0.16 5.26
C VAL A 55 -11.15 -0.78 6.66
N ASN A 56 -11.23 0.05 7.71
CA ASN A 56 -11.25 -0.38 9.10
C ASN A 56 -12.70 -0.58 9.63
N ASP A 57 -13.72 -0.21 8.84
CA ASP A 57 -15.12 -0.37 9.22
C ASP A 57 -15.66 -1.74 8.78
N GLY A 58 -15.78 -2.66 9.74
CA GLY A 58 -16.30 -4.01 9.48
C GLY A 58 -17.75 -4.04 9.01
N LEU A 59 -18.60 -3.09 9.44
CA LEU A 59 -19.99 -3.00 8.97
C LEU A 59 -20.04 -2.53 7.51
N GLY A 60 -19.27 -1.49 7.18
CA GLY A 60 -19.12 -1.00 5.80
C GLY A 60 -18.59 -2.05 4.85
N LEU A 61 -17.64 -2.88 5.30
CA LEU A 61 -17.13 -4.03 4.53
C LEU A 61 -18.23 -5.07 4.25
N GLY A 62 -19.08 -5.37 5.24
CA GLY A 62 -20.19 -6.29 5.06
C GLY A 62 -21.21 -5.75 4.04
N GLN A 63 -21.58 -4.46 4.13
CA GLN A 63 -22.48 -3.81 3.19
C GLN A 63 -21.92 -3.80 1.76
N LEU A 64 -20.61 -3.52 1.62
CA LEU A 64 -19.94 -3.58 0.32
C LEU A 64 -19.99 -5.00 -0.27
N ALA A 65 -19.71 -6.03 0.52
CA ALA A 65 -19.75 -7.41 0.05
C ALA A 65 -21.16 -7.81 -0.45
N GLU A 66 -22.21 -7.48 0.27
CA GLU A 66 -23.60 -7.74 -0.16
C GLU A 66 -23.97 -6.96 -1.42
N ARG A 67 -23.55 -5.69 -1.52
CA ARG A 67 -23.77 -4.87 -2.72
C ARG A 67 -23.08 -5.49 -3.95
N LEU A 68 -21.80 -5.84 -3.85
CA LEU A 68 -21.07 -6.49 -4.93
C LEU A 68 -21.68 -7.83 -5.34
N LYS A 69 -22.13 -8.62 -4.35
CA LYS A 69 -22.82 -9.89 -4.61
C LYS A 69 -24.10 -9.69 -5.43
N ALA A 70 -24.89 -8.67 -5.10
CA ALA A 70 -26.11 -8.37 -5.82
C ALA A 70 -25.85 -7.83 -7.25
N GLU A 71 -24.83 -7.00 -7.43
CA GLU A 71 -24.60 -6.30 -8.70
C GLU A 71 -23.71 -7.10 -9.68
N ILE A 72 -22.71 -7.86 -9.19
CA ILE A 72 -21.76 -8.57 -10.06
C ILE A 72 -21.62 -10.07 -9.77
N GLY A 73 -22.14 -10.56 -8.64
CA GLY A 73 -22.15 -11.98 -8.27
C GLY A 73 -20.79 -12.59 -7.93
N GLY A 74 -19.70 -12.11 -8.48
CA GLY A 74 -18.32 -12.55 -8.25
C GLY A 74 -17.30 -11.46 -8.52
N LEU A 75 -16.09 -11.57 -7.97
CA LEU A 75 -15.02 -10.57 -8.10
C LEU A 75 -13.78 -11.20 -8.74
N ASP A 76 -13.31 -10.62 -9.86
CA ASP A 76 -12.15 -11.14 -10.57
C ASP A 76 -10.83 -10.65 -9.98
N VAL A 77 -10.76 -9.37 -9.52
CA VAL A 77 -9.54 -8.79 -8.96
C VAL A 77 -9.86 -7.94 -7.73
N LEU A 78 -9.18 -8.20 -6.63
CA LEU A 78 -9.12 -7.34 -5.45
C LEU A 78 -7.75 -6.71 -5.34
N ILE A 79 -7.66 -5.37 -5.28
CA ILE A 79 -6.41 -4.66 -5.03
C ILE A 79 -6.47 -3.97 -3.66
N ASN A 80 -5.79 -4.55 -2.68
CA ASN A 80 -5.58 -3.97 -1.36
C ASN A 80 -4.49 -2.90 -1.46
N ASN A 81 -4.90 -1.66 -1.78
CA ASN A 81 -4.00 -0.53 -1.96
C ASN A 81 -4.09 0.49 -0.82
N ALA A 82 -5.22 0.59 -0.12
CA ALA A 82 -5.39 1.53 0.98
C ALA A 82 -4.27 1.41 2.02
N GLY A 83 -3.66 2.53 2.37
CA GLY A 83 -2.56 2.57 3.32
C GLY A 83 -1.90 3.94 3.38
N TYR A 84 -1.12 4.17 4.43
CA TYR A 84 -0.35 5.39 4.62
C TYR A 84 1.00 5.09 5.29
N GLY A 85 1.87 6.08 5.39
CA GLY A 85 3.17 5.94 6.05
C GLY A 85 3.33 6.93 7.18
N ALA A 86 3.25 6.48 8.43
CA ALA A 86 3.64 7.28 9.59
C ALA A 86 5.16 7.37 9.66
N MET A 87 5.68 8.59 9.60
CA MET A 87 7.11 8.89 9.66
C MET A 87 7.41 9.69 10.92
N GLY A 88 8.46 9.29 11.64
CA GLY A 88 8.90 9.92 12.89
C GLY A 88 9.69 8.94 13.75
N PRO A 89 10.29 9.43 14.86
CA PRO A 89 10.94 8.57 15.84
C PRO A 89 9.93 7.55 16.39
N LEU A 90 10.34 6.29 16.45
CA LEU A 90 9.44 5.20 16.85
C LEU A 90 8.94 5.35 18.29
N LEU A 91 9.79 5.88 19.17
CA LEU A 91 9.43 6.07 20.58
C LEU A 91 8.53 7.30 20.80
N ASP A 92 8.67 8.36 20.00
CA ASP A 92 7.77 9.54 20.08
C ASP A 92 6.36 9.18 19.60
N GLY A 93 6.27 8.42 18.50
CA GLY A 93 4.98 7.93 18.01
C GLY A 93 4.33 6.88 18.92
N GLY A 94 5.15 6.11 19.63
CA GLY A 94 4.73 5.12 20.60
C GLY A 94 3.81 4.03 20.05
N VAL A 95 3.11 3.35 20.96
CA VAL A 95 2.22 2.25 20.63
C VAL A 95 1.01 2.70 19.80
N GLU A 96 0.50 3.91 20.04
CA GLU A 96 -0.70 4.40 19.37
C GLU A 96 -0.46 4.68 17.89
N ALA A 97 0.70 5.26 17.51
CA ALA A 97 1.08 5.42 16.11
C ALA A 97 1.25 4.06 15.42
N MET A 98 1.82 3.09 16.12
CA MET A 98 1.93 1.71 15.61
C MET A 98 0.56 1.07 15.41
N ARG A 99 -0.37 1.17 16.37
CA ARG A 99 -1.72 0.63 16.23
C ARG A 99 -2.43 1.19 15.01
N LYS A 100 -2.46 2.53 14.86
CA LYS A 100 -3.08 3.19 13.71
C LYS A 100 -2.46 2.74 12.38
N GLN A 101 -1.12 2.60 12.36
CA GLN A 101 -0.40 2.15 11.17
C GLN A 101 -0.76 0.69 10.80
N PHE A 102 -0.83 -0.20 11.79
CA PHE A 102 -1.17 -1.60 11.58
C PHE A 102 -2.66 -1.78 11.27
N GLU A 103 -3.54 -1.02 11.92
CA GLU A 103 -4.98 -1.06 11.65
C GLU A 103 -5.25 -0.85 10.15
N THR A 104 -4.69 0.24 9.60
CA THR A 104 -4.93 0.57 8.19
C THR A 104 -4.11 -0.25 7.21
N ASN A 105 -2.83 -0.56 7.50
CA ASN A 105 -1.96 -1.20 6.51
C ASN A 105 -2.00 -2.73 6.56
N VAL A 106 -2.38 -3.31 7.70
CA VAL A 106 -2.25 -4.76 7.96
C VAL A 106 -3.61 -5.39 8.22
N PHE A 107 -4.32 -4.95 9.26
CA PHE A 107 -5.57 -5.60 9.66
C PHE A 107 -6.67 -5.37 8.65
N SER A 108 -6.75 -4.17 8.06
CA SER A 108 -7.72 -3.87 7.01
C SER A 108 -7.55 -4.78 5.78
N LEU A 109 -6.32 -5.10 5.40
CA LEU A 109 -6.05 -6.00 4.26
C LEU A 109 -6.71 -7.37 4.47
N ILE A 110 -6.58 -7.93 5.67
CA ILE A 110 -7.23 -9.19 6.03
C ILE A 110 -8.75 -8.99 6.12
N GLY A 111 -9.21 -7.89 6.73
CA GLY A 111 -10.65 -7.56 6.84
C GLY A 111 -11.35 -7.49 5.48
N VAL A 112 -10.77 -6.73 4.54
CA VAL A 112 -11.28 -6.59 3.17
C VAL A 112 -11.26 -7.93 2.43
N THR A 113 -10.12 -8.64 2.48
CA THR A 113 -9.98 -9.93 1.80
C THR A 113 -10.98 -10.95 2.34
N ARG A 114 -11.17 -11.00 3.67
CA ARG A 114 -12.15 -11.89 4.32
C ARG A 114 -13.58 -11.55 3.91
N ALA A 115 -13.97 -10.30 3.90
CA ALA A 115 -15.32 -9.86 3.52
C ALA A 115 -15.64 -10.23 2.06
N LEU A 116 -14.65 -10.12 1.17
CA LEU A 116 -14.80 -10.37 -0.27
C LEU A 116 -14.43 -11.80 -0.70
N PHE A 117 -13.98 -12.64 0.23
CA PHE A 117 -13.58 -14.03 -0.06
C PHE A 117 -14.66 -14.84 -0.80
N PRO A 118 -15.96 -14.78 -0.43
CA PRO A 118 -17.00 -15.52 -1.17
C PRO A 118 -17.07 -15.13 -2.65
N LEU A 119 -16.91 -13.84 -2.98
CA LEU A 119 -16.95 -13.31 -4.34
C LEU A 119 -15.68 -13.68 -5.13
N LEU A 120 -14.52 -13.58 -4.50
CA LEU A 120 -13.24 -14.04 -5.06
C LEU A 120 -13.27 -15.54 -5.36
N ARG A 121 -13.82 -16.33 -4.45
CA ARG A 121 -13.96 -17.78 -4.65
C ARG A 121 -14.89 -18.10 -5.82
N GLN A 122 -15.97 -17.33 -6.02
CA GLN A 122 -16.91 -17.53 -7.11
C GLN A 122 -16.22 -17.43 -8.48
N ASN A 123 -15.35 -16.43 -8.66
CA ASN A 123 -14.66 -16.18 -9.92
C ASN A 123 -13.25 -16.79 -9.99
N LYS A 124 -12.79 -17.50 -8.94
CA LYS A 124 -11.38 -17.91 -8.81
C LYS A 124 -10.45 -16.73 -9.04
N GLY A 125 -10.74 -15.63 -8.35
CA GLY A 125 -10.16 -14.31 -8.61
C GLY A 125 -8.69 -14.18 -8.18
N LEU A 126 -8.19 -12.96 -8.30
CA LEU A 126 -6.84 -12.56 -7.92
C LEU A 126 -6.88 -11.55 -6.78
N VAL A 127 -6.11 -11.76 -5.73
CA VAL A 127 -5.83 -10.77 -4.69
C VAL A 127 -4.47 -10.14 -4.96
N VAL A 128 -4.41 -8.81 -5.03
CA VAL A 128 -3.19 -8.04 -5.20
C VAL A 128 -2.96 -7.20 -3.94
N ASN A 129 -1.87 -7.45 -3.24
CA ASN A 129 -1.51 -6.73 -2.02
C ASN A 129 -0.38 -5.73 -2.28
N ILE A 130 -0.62 -4.45 -2.01
CA ILE A 130 0.40 -3.40 -2.16
C ILE A 130 1.27 -3.35 -0.91
N GLY A 131 2.41 -4.02 -1.00
CA GLY A 131 3.51 -3.99 -0.03
C GLY A 131 4.36 -2.73 -0.12
N SER A 132 5.67 -2.86 0.02
CA SER A 132 6.69 -1.81 -0.19
C SER A 132 8.10 -2.39 -0.09
N VAL A 133 9.07 -1.80 -0.78
CA VAL A 133 10.50 -2.08 -0.51
C VAL A 133 10.92 -1.75 0.92
N SER A 134 10.17 -0.88 1.61
CA SER A 134 10.38 -0.58 3.03
C SER A 134 10.06 -1.75 3.97
N GLY A 135 9.31 -2.75 3.51
CA GLY A 135 9.16 -4.02 4.24
C GLY A 135 10.38 -4.93 4.13
N VAL A 136 11.31 -4.65 3.21
CA VAL A 136 12.55 -5.39 3.01
C VAL A 136 13.75 -4.64 3.61
N LEU A 137 13.90 -3.35 3.29
CA LEU A 137 14.97 -2.50 3.82
C LEU A 137 14.39 -1.51 4.84
N VAL A 138 14.68 -1.74 6.10
CA VAL A 138 14.28 -0.85 7.20
C VAL A 138 15.13 0.41 7.20
N THR A 139 14.47 1.56 7.37
CA THR A 139 15.14 2.86 7.51
C THR A 139 14.74 3.54 8.81
N PRO A 140 15.59 4.37 9.43
CA PRO A 140 15.22 5.12 10.62
C PRO A 140 14.02 6.05 10.34
N PHE A 141 13.28 6.42 11.37
CA PHE A 141 12.12 7.31 11.32
C PHE A 141 10.95 6.80 10.45
N ALA A 142 10.96 5.51 10.10
CA ALA A 142 9.88 4.83 9.39
C ALA A 142 9.58 3.45 10.01
N GLY A 143 9.94 3.23 11.28
CA GLY A 143 9.89 1.91 11.90
C GLY A 143 8.50 1.28 11.88
N ALA A 144 7.46 2.02 12.27
CA ALA A 144 6.07 1.53 12.24
C ALA A 144 5.62 1.16 10.81
N TYR A 145 5.94 2.01 9.83
CA TYR A 145 5.63 1.74 8.43
C TYR A 145 6.39 0.52 7.89
N CYS A 146 7.69 0.44 8.12
CA CYS A 146 8.51 -0.71 7.69
C CYS A 146 7.98 -2.02 8.28
N ALA A 147 7.67 -2.04 9.58
CA ALA A 147 7.11 -3.20 10.27
C ALA A 147 5.75 -3.59 9.67
N SER A 148 4.86 -2.62 9.42
CA SER A 148 3.57 -2.89 8.80
C SER A 148 3.71 -3.51 7.41
N LYS A 149 4.65 -3.01 6.59
CA LYS A 149 4.87 -3.55 5.24
C LYS A 149 5.58 -4.91 5.25
N ALA A 150 6.45 -5.18 6.21
CA ALA A 150 7.00 -6.53 6.42
C ALA A 150 5.89 -7.52 6.83
N ALA A 151 4.95 -7.10 7.68
CA ALA A 151 3.78 -7.91 8.03
C ALA A 151 2.89 -8.18 6.81
N VAL A 152 2.66 -7.19 5.94
CA VAL A 152 1.91 -7.37 4.67
C VAL A 152 2.58 -8.43 3.80
N HIS A 153 3.92 -8.45 3.68
CA HIS A 153 4.64 -9.46 2.90
C HIS A 153 4.40 -10.87 3.46
N ALA A 154 4.60 -11.06 4.77
CA ALA A 154 4.38 -12.35 5.42
C ALA A 154 2.93 -12.83 5.29
N LEU A 155 1.95 -11.94 5.49
CA LEU A 155 0.52 -12.27 5.32
C LEU A 155 0.17 -12.58 3.86
N THR A 156 0.80 -11.90 2.90
CA THR A 156 0.58 -12.19 1.48
C THR A 156 1.07 -13.59 1.11
N ASP A 157 2.23 -13.99 1.63
CA ASP A 157 2.75 -15.35 1.42
C ASP A 157 1.84 -16.41 2.07
N ALA A 158 1.36 -16.18 3.30
CA ALA A 158 0.39 -17.05 3.95
C ALA A 158 -0.91 -17.18 3.15
N LEU A 159 -1.50 -16.03 2.75
CA LEU A 159 -2.72 -16.03 1.94
C LEU A 159 -2.55 -16.78 0.61
N ARG A 160 -1.38 -16.69 -0.02
CA ARG A 160 -1.10 -17.42 -1.27
C ARG A 160 -1.19 -18.91 -1.09
N LEU A 161 -0.71 -19.44 0.04
CA LEU A 161 -0.79 -20.86 0.37
C LEU A 161 -2.21 -21.29 0.77
N GLU A 162 -2.87 -20.47 1.62
CA GLU A 162 -4.18 -20.78 2.16
C GLU A 162 -5.31 -20.66 1.14
N LEU A 163 -5.19 -19.76 0.16
CA LEU A 163 -6.20 -19.54 -0.87
C LEU A 163 -6.01 -20.43 -2.12
N ALA A 164 -4.88 -21.11 -2.26
CA ALA A 164 -4.59 -22.00 -3.38
C ALA A 164 -5.63 -23.14 -3.56
N PRO A 165 -6.18 -23.79 -2.50
CA PRO A 165 -7.21 -24.81 -2.67
C PRO A 165 -8.52 -24.28 -3.28
N PHE A 166 -8.74 -22.96 -3.26
CA PHE A 166 -9.90 -22.30 -3.86
C PHE A 166 -9.61 -21.76 -5.27
N ALA A 167 -8.41 -22.05 -5.81
CA ALA A 167 -7.92 -21.49 -7.06
C ALA A 167 -7.91 -19.95 -7.11
N ILE A 168 -7.78 -19.28 -5.96
CA ILE A 168 -7.59 -17.84 -5.83
C ILE A 168 -6.08 -17.56 -5.84
N GLU A 169 -5.63 -16.77 -6.79
CA GLU A 169 -4.24 -16.35 -6.87
C GLU A 169 -3.97 -15.15 -5.95
N VAL A 170 -2.73 -15.04 -5.45
CA VAL A 170 -2.32 -13.90 -4.60
C VAL A 170 -0.98 -13.36 -5.07
N MET A 171 -0.96 -12.07 -5.43
CA MET A 171 0.21 -11.34 -5.92
C MET A 171 0.64 -10.28 -4.92
N GLU A 172 1.93 -10.23 -4.64
CA GLU A 172 2.57 -9.16 -3.90
C GLU A 172 3.15 -8.11 -4.84
N VAL A 173 2.92 -6.84 -4.55
CA VAL A 173 3.55 -5.73 -5.25
C VAL A 173 4.41 -4.95 -4.27
N GLN A 174 5.70 -4.77 -4.57
CA GLN A 174 6.64 -3.97 -3.77
C GLN A 174 7.00 -2.68 -4.52
N PRO A 175 6.25 -1.57 -4.30
CA PRO A 175 6.61 -0.27 -4.83
C PRO A 175 7.94 0.25 -4.25
N GLY A 176 8.74 0.89 -5.11
CA GLY A 176 9.78 1.83 -4.70
C GLY A 176 9.21 3.25 -4.57
N ALA A 177 9.98 4.27 -5.02
CA ALA A 177 9.51 5.64 -5.05
C ALA A 177 8.51 5.85 -6.19
N ILE A 178 7.28 6.28 -5.84
CA ILE A 178 6.18 6.55 -6.78
C ILE A 178 5.68 7.97 -6.54
N ALA A 179 5.44 8.72 -7.61
CA ALA A 179 4.93 10.10 -7.59
C ALA A 179 3.47 10.11 -7.13
N SER A 180 3.25 10.28 -5.83
CA SER A 180 1.91 10.26 -5.21
C SER A 180 1.86 11.23 -4.03
N SER A 181 0.66 11.51 -3.53
CA SER A 181 0.44 12.27 -2.29
C SER A 181 0.97 11.57 -1.02
N PHE A 182 1.43 10.31 -1.13
CA PHE A 182 1.98 9.57 0.01
C PHE A 182 3.11 10.31 0.71
N GLY A 183 4.07 10.89 -0.04
CA GLY A 183 5.18 11.64 0.53
C GLY A 183 4.76 12.96 1.18
N ALA A 184 3.78 13.67 0.62
CA ALA A 184 3.21 14.87 1.22
C ALA A 184 2.51 14.54 2.54
N ASN A 185 1.65 13.51 2.56
CA ASN A 185 0.97 13.03 3.76
C ASN A 185 1.97 12.55 4.84
N ALA A 186 3.03 11.83 4.43
CA ALA A 186 4.08 11.39 5.34
C ALA A 186 4.87 12.56 5.95
N SER A 187 5.10 13.62 5.16
CA SER A 187 5.76 14.84 5.64
C SER A 187 4.89 15.61 6.63
N GLU A 188 3.60 15.77 6.34
CA GLU A 188 2.64 16.40 7.24
C GLU A 188 2.57 15.66 8.60
N GLN A 189 2.47 14.34 8.57
CA GLN A 189 2.46 13.53 9.78
C GLN A 189 3.78 13.61 10.56
N ALA A 190 4.92 13.67 9.86
CA ALA A 190 6.21 13.85 10.51
C ALA A 190 6.28 15.21 11.24
N GLU A 191 5.80 16.30 10.62
CA GLU A 191 5.78 17.62 11.26
C GLU A 191 4.88 17.63 12.52
N GLN A 192 3.79 16.88 12.54
CA GLN A 192 2.93 16.74 13.73
C GLN A 192 3.61 15.99 14.89
N LEU A 193 4.59 15.13 14.59
CA LEU A 193 5.35 14.35 15.58
C LEU A 193 6.68 15.01 15.98
N ILE A 194 7.15 16.02 15.23
CA ILE A 194 8.37 16.76 15.54
C ILE A 194 8.05 17.79 16.63
N ASP A 195 8.48 17.49 17.86
CA ASP A 195 8.27 18.31 19.04
C ASP A 195 9.62 18.82 19.57
N GLU A 196 9.69 20.08 20.01
CA GLU A 196 10.89 20.68 20.61
C GLU A 196 11.32 19.96 21.89
N ALA A 197 10.37 19.37 22.61
CA ALA A 197 10.64 18.54 23.79
C ALA A 197 11.20 17.14 23.45
N SER A 198 11.14 16.73 22.20
CA SER A 198 11.64 15.42 21.76
C SER A 198 13.18 15.33 21.83
N PRO A 199 13.75 14.24 22.35
CA PRO A 199 15.19 13.98 22.27
C PRO A 199 15.74 13.99 20.84
N TRP A 200 14.92 13.75 19.81
CA TRP A 200 15.31 13.79 18.39
C TRP A 200 15.20 15.17 17.73
N TRP A 201 14.73 16.19 18.44
CA TRP A 201 14.65 17.56 17.93
C TRP A 201 15.94 18.06 17.25
N PRO A 202 17.16 17.82 17.80
CA PRO A 202 18.40 18.26 17.17
C PRO A 202 18.67 17.65 15.79
N ILE A 203 17.99 16.54 15.44
CA ILE A 203 18.13 15.86 14.13
C ILE A 203 16.83 15.84 13.34
N ARG A 204 15.90 16.75 13.61
CA ARG A 204 14.62 16.88 12.90
C ARG A 204 14.73 16.95 11.38
N ASP A 205 15.83 17.50 10.86
CA ASP A 205 16.07 17.56 9.42
C ASP A 205 16.27 16.16 8.80
N GLY A 206 16.85 15.23 9.56
CA GLY A 206 16.95 13.83 9.18
C GLY A 206 15.57 13.15 9.15
N ILE A 207 14.66 13.50 10.06
CA ILE A 207 13.28 13.02 10.06
C ILE A 207 12.55 13.53 8.82
N ARG A 208 12.65 14.85 8.55
CA ARG A 208 12.08 15.49 7.35
C ARG A 208 12.63 14.90 6.06
N ALA A 209 13.94 14.67 5.99
CA ALA A 209 14.58 14.03 4.84
C ALA A 209 14.03 12.62 4.61
N ARG A 210 13.79 11.86 5.69
CA ARG A 210 13.19 10.52 5.56
C ARG A 210 11.74 10.57 5.08
N ALA A 211 10.93 11.48 5.58
CA ALA A 211 9.54 11.63 5.17
C ALA A 211 9.41 11.95 3.66
N ARG A 212 10.33 12.76 3.13
CA ARG A 212 10.38 13.14 1.71
C ARG A 212 11.08 12.13 0.80
N ALA A 213 11.80 11.16 1.33
CA ALA A 213 12.66 10.26 0.54
C ALA A 213 11.92 9.45 -0.54
N SER A 214 10.60 9.23 -0.40
CA SER A 214 9.79 8.59 -1.44
C SER A 214 9.52 9.49 -2.66
N GLN A 215 9.88 10.78 -2.58
CA GLN A 215 9.70 11.75 -3.67
C GLN A 215 11.03 12.07 -4.38
N ASP A 216 12.12 11.39 -4.02
CA ASP A 216 13.39 11.50 -4.73
C ASP A 216 13.32 10.71 -6.05
N ASN A 217 13.23 11.41 -7.19
CA ASN A 217 13.07 10.82 -8.52
C ASN A 217 11.97 9.75 -8.61
N PRO A 218 10.73 10.05 -8.20
CA PRO A 218 9.66 9.05 -8.17
C PRO A 218 9.21 8.66 -9.57
N THR A 219 8.85 7.40 -9.74
CA THR A 219 8.22 6.91 -10.97
C THR A 219 6.78 7.44 -11.06
N PRO A 220 6.32 7.92 -12.23
CA PRO A 220 4.93 8.34 -12.42
C PRO A 220 3.93 7.23 -12.06
N THR A 221 2.83 7.57 -11.37
CA THR A 221 1.77 6.61 -11.00
C THR A 221 1.17 5.89 -12.20
N SER A 222 1.02 6.60 -13.34
CA SER A 222 0.50 6.01 -14.58
C SER A 222 1.42 4.91 -15.14
N HIS A 223 2.74 5.05 -15.01
CA HIS A 223 3.68 4.02 -15.42
C HIS A 223 3.60 2.81 -14.47
N PHE A 224 3.54 3.05 -13.17
CA PHE A 224 3.32 1.99 -12.18
C PHE A 224 2.03 1.21 -12.47
N ALA A 225 0.92 1.92 -12.69
CA ALA A 225 -0.39 1.31 -12.91
C ALA A 225 -0.43 0.46 -14.19
N ARG A 226 0.13 0.94 -15.30
CA ARG A 226 0.22 0.15 -16.54
C ARG A 226 1.04 -1.13 -16.38
N ASN A 227 2.16 -1.07 -15.66
CA ASN A 227 2.99 -2.24 -15.42
C ASN A 227 2.30 -3.27 -14.51
N LEU A 228 1.55 -2.79 -13.50
CA LEU A 228 0.77 -3.69 -12.67
C LEU A 228 -0.38 -4.33 -13.46
N LEU A 229 -1.11 -3.57 -14.26
CA LEU A 229 -2.15 -4.11 -15.13
C LEU A 229 -1.59 -5.20 -16.07
N ALA A 230 -0.44 -4.96 -16.69
CA ALA A 230 0.21 -5.94 -17.56
C ALA A 230 0.56 -7.24 -16.80
N ALA A 231 0.99 -7.13 -15.55
CA ALA A 231 1.24 -8.30 -14.69
C ALA A 231 -0.05 -9.05 -14.34
N VAL A 232 -1.13 -8.33 -14.02
CA VAL A 232 -2.46 -8.90 -13.72
C VAL A 232 -3.04 -9.64 -14.94
N GLN A 233 -2.83 -9.11 -16.13
CA GLN A 233 -3.32 -9.70 -17.38
C GLN A 233 -2.42 -10.80 -17.96
N SER A 234 -1.24 -11.01 -17.37
CA SER A 234 -0.31 -12.05 -17.82
C SER A 234 -0.92 -13.46 -17.65
N LYS A 235 -0.68 -14.34 -18.61
CA LYS A 235 -1.04 -15.76 -18.52
C LYS A 235 -0.28 -16.49 -17.40
N SER A 236 0.94 -16.05 -17.08
CA SER A 236 1.74 -16.53 -15.97
C SER A 236 2.00 -15.36 -15.03
N ARG A 237 1.09 -15.17 -14.06
CA ARG A 237 1.17 -14.08 -13.09
C ARG A 237 2.33 -14.30 -12.12
N PRO A 238 3.19 -13.29 -11.90
CA PRO A 238 4.24 -13.42 -10.90
C PRO A 238 3.66 -13.36 -9.48
N ASN A 239 4.19 -14.14 -8.56
CA ASN A 239 3.83 -14.06 -7.14
C ASN A 239 4.28 -12.75 -6.50
N LEU A 240 5.38 -12.18 -7.00
CA LEU A 240 5.98 -10.92 -6.53
C LEU A 240 6.41 -10.07 -7.71
N ILE A 241 6.02 -8.79 -7.69
CA ILE A 241 6.48 -7.78 -8.65
C ILE A 241 7.04 -6.56 -7.93
N ARG A 242 8.17 -6.05 -8.42
CA ARG A 242 8.82 -4.84 -7.91
C ARG A 242 8.74 -3.74 -8.96
N LEU A 243 8.09 -2.63 -8.62
CA LEU A 243 7.81 -1.53 -9.54
C LEU A 243 8.24 -0.17 -8.97
N GLY A 244 8.74 0.69 -9.84
CA GLY A 244 9.16 2.04 -9.48
C GLY A 244 10.63 2.17 -9.10
N ASN A 245 11.08 3.40 -8.94
CA ASN A 245 12.48 3.71 -8.66
C ASN A 245 12.92 3.14 -7.31
N GLY A 246 14.09 2.49 -7.27
CA GLY A 246 14.61 1.83 -6.08
C GLY A 246 13.98 0.47 -5.76
N SER A 247 12.94 0.04 -6.49
CA SER A 247 12.20 -1.20 -6.16
C SER A 247 13.03 -2.48 -6.26
N ARG A 248 14.06 -2.49 -7.10
CA ARG A 248 14.98 -3.61 -7.25
C ARG A 248 16.29 -3.40 -6.47
N SER A 249 16.83 -2.18 -6.49
CA SER A 249 18.11 -1.88 -5.85
C SER A 249 18.03 -1.94 -4.33
N MET A 250 16.97 -1.46 -3.70
CA MET A 250 16.84 -1.49 -2.23
C MET A 250 16.81 -2.90 -1.64
N PRO A 251 16.00 -3.87 -2.15
CA PRO A 251 16.10 -5.26 -1.71
C PRO A 251 17.44 -5.91 -1.98
N LEU A 252 18.09 -5.59 -3.11
CA LEU A 252 19.42 -6.08 -3.43
C LEU A 252 20.46 -5.56 -2.45
N LEU A 253 20.42 -4.27 -2.12
CA LEU A 253 21.28 -3.68 -1.08
C LEU A 253 21.05 -4.34 0.27
N ALA A 254 19.78 -4.58 0.66
CA ALA A 254 19.45 -5.26 1.91
C ALA A 254 20.03 -6.69 1.98
N ALA A 255 20.13 -7.39 0.84
CA ALA A 255 20.63 -8.75 0.77
C ALA A 255 22.17 -8.82 0.70
N LEU A 256 22.84 -7.88 0.03
CA LEU A 256 24.27 -7.95 -0.27
C LEU A 256 25.14 -7.10 0.65
N VAL A 257 24.62 -6.00 1.20
CA VAL A 257 25.41 -5.12 2.06
C VAL A 257 25.39 -5.64 3.50
N PRO A 258 26.55 -5.87 4.14
CA PRO A 258 26.60 -6.26 5.54
C PRO A 258 25.81 -5.30 6.43
N LYS A 259 25.02 -5.83 7.37
CA LYS A 259 24.10 -5.06 8.21
C LYS A 259 24.78 -3.86 8.89
N ARG A 260 25.95 -4.05 9.48
CA ARG A 260 26.72 -2.97 10.15
C ARG A 260 27.07 -1.83 9.19
N LEU A 261 27.44 -2.14 7.93
CA LEU A 261 27.75 -1.14 6.92
C LEU A 261 26.49 -0.38 6.50
N MET A 262 25.36 -1.10 6.27
CA MET A 262 24.08 -0.49 5.97
C MET A 262 23.63 0.45 7.10
N GLU A 263 23.73 0.04 8.34
CA GLU A 263 23.41 0.88 9.51
C GLU A 263 24.28 2.15 9.55
N SER A 264 25.59 2.03 9.27
CA SER A 264 26.48 3.18 9.21
C SER A 264 26.08 4.18 8.13
N ILE A 265 25.74 3.68 6.93
CA ILE A 265 25.27 4.51 5.80
C ILE A 265 23.96 5.24 6.19
N LEU A 266 23.00 4.52 6.75
CA LEU A 266 21.70 5.09 7.15
C LEU A 266 21.84 6.09 8.29
N LYS A 267 22.68 5.80 9.29
CA LYS A 267 22.99 6.75 10.38
C LYS A 267 23.56 8.06 9.82
N LYS A 268 24.54 7.96 8.93
CA LYS A 268 25.13 9.16 8.29
C LYS A 268 24.11 9.94 7.46
N ARG A 269 23.31 9.24 6.66
CA ARG A 269 22.29 9.86 5.78
C ARG A 269 21.23 10.64 6.57
N PHE A 270 20.82 10.17 7.73
CA PHE A 270 19.73 10.73 8.52
C PHE A 270 20.18 11.42 9.82
N GLY A 271 21.49 11.72 9.96
CA GLY A 271 22.02 12.52 11.06
C GLY A 271 22.13 11.79 12.41
N LEU A 272 22.07 10.45 12.40
CA LEU A 272 22.15 9.59 13.60
C LEU A 272 23.59 9.17 13.97
N ASN A 273 24.60 9.75 13.34
CA ASN A 273 26.02 9.44 13.57
C ASN A 273 26.71 10.39 14.55
N ARG A 274 25.95 11.09 15.39
CA ARG A 274 26.42 12.03 16.43
C ARG A 274 25.71 11.75 17.74
N SER A 275 26.30 12.13 18.87
CA SER A 275 25.62 12.17 20.16
C SER A 275 24.61 13.32 20.18
N LEU A 276 23.48 13.11 20.82
CA LEU A 276 22.38 14.08 20.98
C LEU A 276 22.34 14.55 22.42
#